data_6b00999045d92fb7c5451db018b61f9f
#
_entry.id   6b00999045d92fb7c5451db018b61f9f
#
_cell.length_a   1.000
_cell.length_b   1.000
_cell.length_c   1.000
_cell.angle_alpha   90.00
_cell.angle_beta   90.00
_cell.angle_gamma   90.00
#
_symmetry.space_group_name_H-M   'P 1'
#
loop_
_entity.id
_entity.type
_entity.pdbx_description
1 polymer ?
#
loop_
_entity_poly.entity_id
_entity_poly.type
_entity_poly.pdbx_seq_one_letter_code
_entity_poly.pdbx_strand_id
1 'polypeptide(L)'
;LGAKTRFQIGGFQRIGEGPRETNVTVENGGQLRMNLTQEFDGGFVRVSFKHLDDKTPTYLPVPVRLNGTKVEQLPGVDPRTAFFINSNIAQDRGVDRNGNTVSTNPADGLAVKNTSFGLELQADVGNGFTLSQKLRRSEISGRFIGAFPAGSAPTDPGNGANQYTGTAPVFSMHLFNTSIDDLGNVFSETK
;
A
#
# COMPACT_ATOMS: atom_id res chain seq x y z
N LEU A 1 10.00 33.86 11.90
CA LEU A 1 11.23 33.23 11.49
C LEU A 1 12.10 34.25 10.79
N GLY A 2 13.41 34.29 11.08
CA GLY A 2 14.35 35.24 10.48
C GLY A 2 14.60 34.94 8.99
N ALA A 3 15.28 35.85 8.29
CA ALA A 3 15.54 35.73 6.85
C ALA A 3 16.34 34.47 6.45
N LYS A 4 17.10 33.89 7.39
CA LYS A 4 17.92 32.69 7.19
C LYS A 4 17.26 31.39 7.68
N THR A 5 16.04 31.44 8.21
CA THR A 5 15.35 30.27 8.75
C THR A 5 14.08 30.00 7.95
N ARG A 6 13.98 28.82 7.39
CA ARG A 6 12.81 28.37 6.60
C ARG A 6 12.28 27.07 7.16
N PHE A 7 10.96 26.94 7.21
CA PHE A 7 10.34 25.65 7.52
C PHE A 7 9.24 25.32 6.51
N GLN A 8 8.97 24.05 6.40
CA GLN A 8 7.85 23.52 5.64
C GLN A 8 7.18 22.43 6.48
N ILE A 9 5.86 22.44 6.46
CA ILE A 9 5.03 21.38 7.02
C ILE A 9 3.93 21.06 6.00
N GLY A 10 3.60 19.80 5.86
CA GLY A 10 2.54 19.36 4.99
C GLY A 10 2.19 17.90 5.26
N GLY A 11 1.01 17.51 4.84
CA GLY A 11 0.53 16.15 5.05
C GLY A 11 -0.88 15.97 4.54
N PHE A 12 -1.41 14.77 4.79
CA PHE A 12 -2.79 14.43 4.54
C PHE A 12 -3.29 13.45 5.61
N GLN A 13 -4.59 13.44 5.81
CA GLN A 13 -5.33 12.42 6.55
C GLN A 13 -6.49 11.97 5.67
N ARG A 14 -6.76 10.66 5.63
CA ARG A 14 -7.91 10.10 4.94
C ARG A 14 -8.54 8.99 5.75
N ILE A 15 -9.87 8.90 5.67
CA ILE A 15 -10.67 7.83 6.27
C ILE A 15 -11.88 7.65 5.35
N GLY A 16 -12.12 6.43 4.89
CA GLY A 16 -13.27 6.18 4.03
C GLY A 16 -13.33 4.79 3.41
N GLU A 17 -14.29 4.62 2.55
CA GLU A 17 -14.50 3.39 1.76
C GLU A 17 -13.73 3.40 0.43
N GLY A 18 -13.16 4.58 0.05
CA GLY A 18 -12.53 4.75 -1.24
C GLY A 18 -13.54 4.87 -2.39
N PRO A 19 -13.11 4.53 -3.63
CA PRO A 19 -13.94 4.71 -4.82
C PRO A 19 -15.04 3.67 -5.00
N ARG A 20 -15.09 2.63 -4.19
CA ARG A 20 -16.14 1.59 -4.20
C ARG A 20 -16.89 1.58 -2.89
N GLU A 21 -18.18 1.26 -2.96
CA GLU A 21 -19.04 1.07 -1.79
C GLU A 21 -18.76 -0.29 -1.16
N THR A 22 -17.83 -0.30 -0.20
CA THR A 22 -17.35 -1.54 0.44
C THR A 22 -18.12 -1.88 1.71
N ASN A 23 -18.87 -0.92 2.27
CA ASN A 23 -19.54 -0.98 3.58
C ASN A 23 -18.58 -1.22 4.75
N VAL A 24 -17.29 -0.98 4.54
CA VAL A 24 -16.25 -1.04 5.56
C VAL A 24 -15.22 0.08 5.33
N THR A 25 -14.63 0.58 6.40
CA THR A 25 -13.54 1.56 6.29
C THR A 25 -12.28 0.86 5.81
N VAL A 26 -11.92 1.04 4.55
CA VAL A 26 -10.76 0.41 3.90
C VAL A 26 -9.62 1.39 3.67
N GLU A 27 -9.91 2.68 3.55
CA GLU A 27 -8.90 3.74 3.56
C GLU A 27 -8.81 4.31 4.96
N ASN A 28 -7.65 4.30 5.56
CA ASN A 28 -7.44 4.89 6.86
C ASN A 28 -5.96 5.18 7.07
N GLY A 29 -5.65 6.41 7.37
CA GLY A 29 -4.30 6.79 7.67
C GLY A 29 -3.93 8.17 7.20
N GLY A 30 -2.62 8.45 7.20
CA GLY A 30 -2.15 9.76 6.81
C GLY A 30 -0.64 9.87 6.78
N GLN A 31 -0.19 11.02 6.37
CA GLN A 31 1.22 11.38 6.30
C GLN A 31 1.44 12.78 6.85
N LEU A 32 2.50 12.93 7.62
CA LEU A 32 3.07 14.20 8.03
C LEU A 32 4.50 14.30 7.50
N ARG A 33 4.84 15.44 6.92
CA ARG A 33 6.20 15.81 6.54
C ARG A 33 6.54 17.18 7.08
N MET A 34 7.74 17.31 7.59
CA MET A 34 8.28 18.58 8.07
C MET A 34 9.73 18.71 7.67
N ASN A 35 10.17 19.92 7.41
CA ASN A 35 11.58 20.25 7.37
C ASN A 35 11.83 21.64 7.92
N LEU A 36 13.01 21.81 8.50
CA LEU A 36 13.53 23.07 8.97
C LEU A 36 14.90 23.26 8.35
N THR A 37 15.11 24.39 7.71
CA THR A 37 16.39 24.78 7.12
C THR A 37 16.88 26.05 7.81
N GLN A 38 18.12 26.01 8.30
CA GLN A 38 18.83 27.16 8.81
C GLN A 38 20.00 27.44 7.89
N GLU A 39 20.02 28.62 7.30
CA GLU A 39 21.14 29.13 6.50
C GLU A 39 22.14 29.84 7.40
N PHE A 40 23.39 29.71 7.05
CA PHE A 40 24.52 30.45 7.61
C PHE A 40 25.43 30.93 6.48
N ASP A 41 26.43 31.73 6.79
CA ASP A 41 27.35 32.24 5.77
C ASP A 41 28.16 31.07 5.18
N GLY A 42 27.99 30.85 3.86
CA GLY A 42 28.62 29.77 3.13
C GLY A 42 27.88 28.43 3.14
N GLY A 43 26.65 28.34 3.69
CA GLY A 43 25.91 27.08 3.65
C GLY A 43 24.59 27.03 4.37
N PHE A 44 24.14 25.80 4.61
CA PHE A 44 22.93 25.55 5.37
C PHE A 44 22.97 24.19 6.08
N VAL A 45 22.15 24.06 7.10
CA VAL A 45 21.76 22.80 7.71
C VAL A 45 20.25 22.62 7.56
N ARG A 46 19.83 21.42 7.21
CA ARG A 46 18.42 21.05 7.11
C ARG A 46 18.15 19.78 7.90
N VAL A 47 17.15 19.81 8.74
CA VAL A 47 16.56 18.63 9.37
C VAL A 47 15.21 18.33 8.74
N SER A 48 14.92 17.06 8.56
CA SER A 48 13.65 16.61 7.98
C SER A 48 13.05 15.47 8.80
N PHE A 49 11.73 15.44 8.82
CA PHE A 49 10.94 14.39 9.44
C PHE A 49 9.84 13.96 8.49
N LYS A 50 9.59 12.67 8.45
CA LYS A 50 8.44 12.07 7.77
C LYS A 50 7.83 11.01 8.68
N HIS A 51 6.52 11.05 8.84
CA HIS A 51 5.73 9.97 9.41
C HIS A 51 4.60 9.63 8.45
N LEU A 52 4.51 8.37 8.06
CA LEU A 52 3.45 7.79 7.25
C LEU A 52 2.92 6.59 8.03
N ASP A 53 1.63 6.55 8.28
CA ASP A 53 0.88 5.38 8.71
C ASP A 53 -0.43 5.37 7.91
N ASP A 54 -0.48 4.56 6.87
CA ASP A 54 -1.55 4.63 5.90
C ASP A 54 -1.88 3.24 5.36
N LYS A 55 -3.16 3.03 5.09
CA LYS A 55 -3.64 1.82 4.45
C LYS A 55 -4.64 2.13 3.35
N THR A 56 -4.62 1.31 2.32
CA THR A 56 -5.51 1.40 1.17
C THR A 56 -5.94 0.01 0.74
N PRO A 57 -7.17 -0.17 0.32
CA PRO A 57 -7.66 -1.47 -0.11
C PRO A 57 -6.98 -1.90 -1.42
N THR A 58 -6.90 -3.19 -1.62
CA THR A 58 -6.53 -3.76 -2.90
C THR A 58 -7.80 -4.00 -3.71
N TYR A 59 -8.13 -3.04 -4.58
CA TYR A 59 -9.25 -3.18 -5.50
C TYR A 59 -8.87 -4.11 -6.63
N LEU A 60 -9.39 -5.31 -6.60
CA LEU A 60 -9.19 -6.28 -7.66
C LEU A 60 -10.08 -6.01 -8.87
N PRO A 61 -9.69 -6.52 -10.06
CA PRO A 61 -10.55 -6.53 -11.22
C PRO A 61 -11.89 -7.19 -10.91
N VAL A 62 -12.95 -6.60 -11.44
CA VAL A 62 -14.30 -7.18 -11.36
C VAL A 62 -14.49 -8.11 -12.55
N PRO A 63 -15.08 -9.31 -12.34
CA PRO A 63 -15.36 -10.20 -13.45
C PRO A 63 -16.40 -9.58 -14.39
N VAL A 64 -16.17 -9.72 -15.69
CA VAL A 64 -17.03 -9.22 -16.74
C VAL A 64 -17.34 -10.33 -17.74
N ARG A 65 -18.40 -10.18 -18.49
CA ARG A 65 -18.76 -11.06 -19.58
C ARG A 65 -18.32 -10.46 -20.92
N LEU A 66 -17.75 -11.29 -21.77
CA LEU A 66 -17.53 -10.93 -23.16
C LEU A 66 -18.70 -11.45 -24.02
N ASN A 67 -19.32 -10.54 -24.76
CA ASN A 67 -20.34 -10.84 -25.74
C ASN A 67 -19.87 -10.35 -27.11
N GLY A 68 -19.24 -11.22 -27.87
CA GLY A 68 -18.47 -10.85 -29.04
C GLY A 68 -17.29 -9.93 -28.65
N THR A 69 -17.32 -8.68 -29.12
CA THR A 69 -16.30 -7.66 -28.81
C THR A 69 -16.75 -6.70 -27.69
N LYS A 70 -17.93 -6.89 -27.13
CA LYS A 70 -18.48 -6.03 -26.09
C LYS A 70 -18.21 -6.61 -24.71
N VAL A 71 -17.73 -5.75 -23.82
CA VAL A 71 -17.61 -6.05 -22.38
C VAL A 71 -18.93 -5.70 -21.73
N GLU A 72 -19.55 -6.67 -21.06
CA GLU A 72 -20.81 -6.54 -20.38
C GLU A 72 -20.65 -6.88 -18.89
N GLN A 73 -21.49 -6.26 -18.06
CA GLN A 73 -21.56 -6.59 -16.64
C GLN A 73 -22.13 -8.00 -16.46
N LEU A 74 -21.59 -8.76 -15.54
CA LEU A 74 -22.21 -10.02 -15.13
C LEU A 74 -23.51 -9.77 -14.38
N PRO A 75 -24.57 -10.54 -14.66
CA PRO A 75 -25.78 -10.47 -13.87
C PRO A 75 -25.51 -10.69 -12.38
N GLY A 76 -26.03 -9.80 -11.55
CA GLY A 76 -25.84 -9.86 -10.08
C GLY A 76 -24.50 -9.34 -9.57
N VAL A 77 -23.60 -8.85 -10.43
CA VAL A 77 -22.33 -8.24 -10.02
C VAL A 77 -22.33 -6.76 -10.40
N ASP A 78 -22.48 -5.90 -9.42
CA ASP A 78 -22.31 -4.45 -9.63
C ASP A 78 -20.84 -4.09 -9.41
N PRO A 79 -20.12 -3.56 -10.41
CA PRO A 79 -18.71 -3.21 -10.30
C PRO A 79 -18.43 -2.10 -9.28
N ARG A 80 -19.45 -1.33 -8.87
CA ARG A 80 -19.31 -0.29 -7.85
C ARG A 80 -19.24 -0.86 -6.44
N THR A 81 -19.94 -1.99 -6.21
CA THR A 81 -20.05 -2.66 -4.91
C THR A 81 -19.33 -4.01 -4.87
N ALA A 82 -18.85 -4.49 -6.02
CA ALA A 82 -18.12 -5.74 -6.10
C ALA A 82 -16.74 -5.59 -5.45
N PHE A 83 -16.69 -5.93 -4.17
CA PHE A 83 -15.50 -5.93 -3.36
C PHE A 83 -15.44 -7.24 -2.59
N PHE A 84 -14.42 -8.04 -2.84
CA PHE A 84 -14.33 -9.39 -2.27
C PHE A 84 -14.08 -9.41 -0.77
N ILE A 85 -13.51 -8.33 -0.24
CA ILE A 85 -13.25 -8.18 1.18
C ILE A 85 -14.39 -7.38 1.79
N ASN A 86 -15.12 -8.01 2.68
CA ASN A 86 -16.29 -7.44 3.34
C ASN A 86 -16.31 -7.86 4.82
N SER A 87 -17.34 -7.46 5.55
CA SER A 87 -17.48 -7.77 6.98
C SER A 87 -17.48 -9.28 7.30
N ASN A 88 -17.81 -10.14 6.33
CA ASN A 88 -17.81 -11.59 6.50
C ASN A 88 -16.40 -12.19 6.32
N ILE A 89 -15.48 -11.45 5.68
CA ILE A 89 -14.07 -11.83 5.49
C ILE A 89 -13.21 -10.86 6.29
N ALA A 90 -13.44 -10.80 7.59
CA ALA A 90 -12.80 -9.82 8.45
C ALA A 90 -11.45 -10.29 9.02
N GLN A 91 -11.11 -11.56 8.89
CA GLN A 91 -9.88 -12.12 9.43
C GLN A 91 -9.25 -13.11 8.48
N ASP A 92 -7.96 -12.95 8.30
CA ASP A 92 -7.07 -13.96 7.77
C ASP A 92 -6.22 -14.55 8.91
N ARG A 93 -5.94 -15.85 8.84
CA ARG A 93 -5.08 -16.54 9.80
C ARG A 93 -3.98 -17.28 9.09
N GLY A 94 -2.77 -17.10 9.55
CA GLY A 94 -1.59 -17.76 9.03
C GLY A 94 -0.61 -18.12 10.14
N VAL A 95 0.55 -18.55 9.74
CA VAL A 95 1.66 -18.86 10.63
C VAL A 95 2.88 -18.07 10.15
N ASP A 96 3.54 -17.38 11.06
CA ASP A 96 4.77 -16.67 10.74
C ASP A 96 5.97 -17.64 10.58
N ARG A 97 7.13 -17.10 10.20
CA ARG A 97 8.37 -17.88 10.04
C ARG A 97 8.83 -18.63 11.30
N ASN A 98 8.34 -18.23 12.48
CA ASN A 98 8.69 -18.83 13.76
C ASN A 98 7.64 -19.86 14.23
N GLY A 99 6.61 -20.11 13.41
CA GLY A 99 5.51 -21.03 13.75
C GLY A 99 4.40 -20.39 14.59
N ASN A 100 4.44 -19.08 14.86
CA ASN A 100 3.39 -18.43 15.65
C ASN A 100 2.17 -18.13 14.77
N THR A 101 0.99 -18.34 15.33
CA THR A 101 -0.24 -17.93 14.65
C THR A 101 -0.30 -16.42 14.52
N VAL A 102 -0.48 -15.94 13.31
CA VAL A 102 -0.73 -14.53 13.00
C VAL A 102 -2.12 -14.38 12.42
N SER A 103 -2.76 -13.27 12.75
CA SER A 103 -4.07 -12.91 12.21
C SER A 103 -4.00 -11.50 11.65
N THR A 104 -4.61 -11.31 10.50
CA THR A 104 -4.65 -10.02 9.81
C THR A 104 -6.08 -9.69 9.39
N ASN A 105 -6.32 -8.42 9.14
CA ASN A 105 -7.57 -7.98 8.53
C ASN A 105 -7.35 -7.82 7.02
N PRO A 106 -7.99 -8.63 6.17
CA PRO A 106 -7.87 -8.50 4.72
C PRO A 106 -8.28 -7.12 4.18
N ALA A 107 -9.13 -6.39 4.89
CA ALA A 107 -9.51 -5.02 4.52
C ALA A 107 -8.35 -4.00 4.65
N ASP A 108 -7.27 -4.35 5.33
CA ASP A 108 -6.09 -3.47 5.42
C ASP A 108 -5.37 -3.34 4.06
N GLY A 109 -5.54 -4.31 3.15
CA GLY A 109 -4.99 -4.23 1.80
C GLY A 109 -3.50 -3.98 1.77
N LEU A 110 -3.10 -2.81 1.28
CA LEU A 110 -1.73 -2.30 1.35
C LEU A 110 -1.62 -1.36 2.55
N ALA A 111 -0.94 -1.82 3.60
CA ALA A 111 -0.64 -1.03 4.79
C ALA A 111 0.86 -0.71 4.83
N VAL A 112 1.20 0.55 5.04
CA VAL A 112 2.60 1.02 5.06
C VAL A 112 2.81 1.95 6.24
N LYS A 113 3.88 1.70 7.01
CA LYS A 113 4.39 2.61 8.03
C LYS A 113 5.79 3.03 7.67
N ASN A 114 6.08 4.29 7.82
CA ASN A 114 7.42 4.83 7.59
C ASN A 114 7.65 6.01 8.53
N THR A 115 8.64 5.88 9.40
CA THR A 115 9.14 7.01 10.19
C THR A 115 10.57 7.27 9.79
N SER A 116 10.86 8.49 9.35
CA SER A 116 12.18 8.87 8.84
C SER A 116 12.63 10.20 9.41
N PHE A 117 13.90 10.25 9.76
CA PHE A 117 14.63 11.48 10.10
C PHE A 117 15.76 11.67 9.11
N GLY A 118 15.99 12.90 8.69
CA GLY A 118 17.07 13.27 7.80
C GLY A 118 17.81 14.50 8.29
N LEU A 119 19.13 14.52 8.05
CA LEU A 119 20.00 15.66 8.24
C LEU A 119 20.75 15.91 6.94
N GLU A 120 20.77 17.14 6.49
CA GLU A 120 21.54 17.61 5.34
C GLU A 120 22.35 18.81 5.77
N LEU A 121 23.64 18.78 5.46
CA LEU A 121 24.59 19.87 5.66
C LEU A 121 25.25 20.20 4.34
N GLN A 122 25.31 21.46 4.01
CA GLN A 122 26.16 21.98 2.95
C GLN A 122 26.94 23.18 3.50
N ALA A 123 28.26 23.18 3.31
CA ALA A 123 29.09 24.26 3.78
C ALA A 123 30.27 24.51 2.81
N ASP A 124 30.52 25.77 2.53
CA ASP A 124 31.76 26.19 1.92
C ASP A 124 32.90 26.09 2.97
N VAL A 125 33.88 25.27 2.68
CA VAL A 125 35.04 25.04 3.57
C VAL A 125 36.28 25.82 3.11
N GLY A 126 36.13 26.76 2.18
CA GLY A 126 37.18 27.61 1.65
C GLY A 126 37.93 27.00 0.46
N ASN A 127 38.74 27.81 -0.17
CA ASN A 127 39.57 27.43 -1.34
C ASN A 127 38.76 26.81 -2.53
N GLY A 128 37.49 27.16 -2.66
CA GLY A 128 36.61 26.63 -3.72
C GLY A 128 36.07 25.23 -3.42
N PHE A 129 36.26 24.70 -2.21
CA PHE A 129 35.68 23.39 -1.82
C PHE A 129 34.35 23.55 -1.08
N THR A 130 33.42 22.72 -1.42
CA THR A 130 32.09 22.60 -0.74
C THR A 130 31.97 21.22 -0.11
N LEU A 131 31.69 21.19 1.20
CA LEU A 131 31.33 19.97 1.91
C LEU A 131 29.81 19.76 1.76
N SER A 132 29.40 18.57 1.34
CA SER A 132 28.00 18.15 1.32
C SER A 132 27.85 16.82 2.04
N GLN A 133 27.00 16.79 3.07
CA GLN A 133 26.72 15.59 3.86
C GLN A 133 25.23 15.38 3.97
N LYS A 134 24.77 14.13 3.73
CA LYS A 134 23.38 13.72 3.91
C LYS A 134 23.33 12.45 4.74
N LEU A 135 22.54 12.49 5.80
CA LEU A 135 22.29 11.36 6.68
C LEU A 135 20.78 11.12 6.72
N ARG A 136 20.38 9.86 6.71
CA ARG A 136 18.97 9.48 6.87
C ARG A 136 18.87 8.19 7.66
N ARG A 137 17.97 8.19 8.63
CA ARG A 137 17.50 6.98 9.28
C ARG A 137 16.01 6.80 8.96
N SER A 138 15.61 5.59 8.59
CA SER A 138 14.21 5.26 8.31
C SER A 138 13.88 3.92 8.95
N GLU A 139 12.72 3.87 9.58
CA GLU A 139 12.08 2.65 10.05
C GLU A 139 10.85 2.46 9.17
N ILE A 140 10.82 1.35 8.44
CA ILE A 140 9.81 1.08 7.42
C ILE A 140 9.28 -0.33 7.65
N SER A 141 7.96 -0.44 7.70
CA SER A 141 7.26 -1.72 7.64
C SER A 141 6.11 -1.63 6.64
N GLY A 142 5.75 -2.75 6.04
CA GLY A 142 4.67 -2.80 5.09
C GLY A 142 4.04 -4.18 5.01
N ARG A 143 2.77 -4.20 4.66
CA ARG A 143 2.02 -5.42 4.41
C ARG A 143 1.16 -5.21 3.18
N PHE A 144 1.09 -6.24 2.36
CA PHE A 144 0.16 -6.32 1.25
C PHE A 144 -0.73 -7.54 1.43
N ILE A 145 -2.04 -7.32 1.40
CA ILE A 145 -3.05 -8.37 1.41
C ILE A 145 -3.96 -8.14 0.21
N GLY A 146 -4.03 -9.12 -0.66
CA GLY A 146 -4.89 -9.06 -1.84
C GLY A 146 -5.43 -10.45 -2.17
N ALA A 147 -6.70 -10.51 -2.55
CA ALA A 147 -7.31 -11.72 -3.07
C ALA A 147 -7.22 -11.71 -4.59
N PHE A 148 -6.55 -12.69 -5.18
CA PHE A 148 -6.38 -12.81 -6.62
C PHE A 148 -7.18 -14.00 -7.16
N PRO A 149 -7.84 -13.88 -8.31
CA PRO A 149 -8.41 -15.03 -8.97
C PRO A 149 -7.30 -16.01 -9.36
N ALA A 150 -7.40 -17.24 -8.89
CA ALA A 150 -6.35 -18.25 -9.06
C ALA A 150 -6.74 -19.40 -9.97
N GLY A 151 -7.98 -19.49 -10.39
CA GLY A 151 -8.45 -20.56 -11.27
C GLY A 151 -9.69 -20.19 -12.04
N SER A 152 -9.88 -20.86 -13.15
CA SER A 152 -11.09 -20.85 -13.94
C SER A 152 -11.94 -22.09 -13.62
N ALA A 153 -13.20 -22.04 -14.02
CA ALA A 153 -14.09 -23.19 -13.86
C ALA A 153 -13.50 -24.44 -14.50
N PRO A 154 -13.79 -25.64 -13.97
CA PRO A 154 -13.32 -26.90 -14.55
C PRO A 154 -13.77 -27.13 -16.00
N THR A 155 -14.71 -26.34 -16.47
CA THR A 155 -15.23 -26.34 -17.84
C THR A 155 -14.49 -25.43 -18.81
N ASP A 156 -13.49 -24.71 -18.33
CA ASP A 156 -12.63 -23.93 -19.20
C ASP A 156 -11.52 -24.82 -19.76
N PRO A 157 -11.50 -25.11 -21.05
CA PRO A 157 -10.54 -26.05 -21.66
C PRO A 157 -9.12 -25.47 -21.77
N GLY A 158 -8.63 -24.80 -20.73
CA GLY A 158 -7.22 -24.52 -20.61
C GLY A 158 -6.74 -23.21 -21.19
N ASN A 159 -7.60 -22.25 -21.34
CA ASN A 159 -7.21 -20.93 -21.84
C ASN A 159 -6.92 -19.92 -20.73
N GLY A 160 -6.26 -20.38 -19.70
CA GLY A 160 -5.67 -19.52 -18.67
C GLY A 160 -6.57 -18.38 -18.23
N ALA A 161 -7.36 -18.66 -17.23
CA ALA A 161 -7.66 -17.67 -16.22
C ALA A 161 -8.76 -16.63 -16.46
N ASN A 162 -9.44 -16.46 -17.53
CA ASN A 162 -10.37 -15.33 -17.55
C ASN A 162 -11.61 -15.45 -18.46
N GLN A 163 -11.85 -16.63 -19.04
CA GLN A 163 -13.02 -16.83 -19.88
C GLN A 163 -13.97 -17.86 -19.26
N TYR A 164 -15.21 -17.46 -19.05
CA TYR A 164 -16.28 -18.34 -18.60
C TYR A 164 -17.11 -18.79 -19.81
N THR A 165 -17.11 -20.07 -20.04
CA THR A 165 -17.95 -20.68 -21.09
C THR A 165 -19.15 -21.45 -20.55
N GLY A 166 -19.30 -21.54 -19.24
CA GLY A 166 -20.36 -22.31 -18.58
C GLY A 166 -21.44 -21.48 -17.92
N THR A 167 -22.54 -22.12 -17.56
CA THR A 167 -23.68 -21.51 -16.89
C THR A 167 -23.49 -21.31 -15.38
N ALA A 168 -22.45 -21.93 -14.79
CA ALA A 168 -22.12 -21.82 -13.37
C ALA A 168 -20.61 -21.67 -13.20
N PRO A 169 -20.07 -20.47 -13.26
CA PRO A 169 -18.66 -20.25 -13.05
C PRO A 169 -18.27 -20.54 -11.60
N VAL A 170 -17.21 -21.32 -11.43
CA VAL A 170 -16.58 -21.54 -10.13
C VAL A 170 -15.30 -20.75 -10.08
N PHE A 171 -15.19 -19.89 -9.10
CA PHE A 171 -13.98 -19.12 -8.83
C PHE A 171 -13.18 -19.77 -7.71
N SER A 172 -11.90 -19.89 -7.87
CA SER A 172 -10.99 -20.00 -6.75
C SER A 172 -10.27 -18.68 -6.54
N MET A 173 -10.11 -18.31 -5.29
CA MET A 173 -9.41 -17.09 -4.90
C MET A 173 -8.25 -17.47 -4.01
N HIS A 174 -7.06 -16.92 -4.31
CA HIS A 174 -5.93 -17.01 -3.39
C HIS A 174 -5.77 -15.68 -2.68
N LEU A 175 -5.75 -15.73 -1.37
CA LEU A 175 -5.39 -14.59 -0.56
C LEU A 175 -3.86 -14.51 -0.51
N PHE A 176 -3.33 -13.42 -1.01
CA PHE A 176 -1.91 -13.14 -0.98
C PHE A 176 -1.62 -12.14 0.13
N ASN A 177 -0.80 -12.54 1.08
CA ASN A 177 -0.37 -11.70 2.19
C ASN A 177 1.15 -11.63 2.20
N THR A 178 1.68 -10.45 1.99
CA THR A 178 3.13 -10.19 2.02
C THR A 178 3.42 -9.04 2.96
N SER A 179 4.37 -9.22 3.85
CA SER A 179 4.86 -8.18 4.74
C SER A 179 6.36 -7.98 4.60
N ILE A 180 6.80 -6.76 4.81
CA ILE A 180 8.21 -6.36 4.80
C ILE A 180 8.51 -5.70 6.14
N ASP A 181 9.55 -6.16 6.82
CA ASP A 181 10.03 -5.57 8.06
C ASP A 181 11.12 -4.52 7.83
N ASP A 182 11.58 -3.88 8.90
CA ASP A 182 12.61 -2.84 8.86
C ASP A 182 13.98 -3.32 8.33
N LEU A 183 14.19 -4.64 8.30
CA LEU A 183 15.41 -5.26 7.80
C LEU A 183 15.31 -5.62 6.32
N GLY A 184 14.17 -5.34 5.68
CA GLY A 184 13.91 -5.68 4.29
C GLY A 184 13.58 -7.15 4.07
N ASN A 185 13.28 -7.91 5.13
CA ASN A 185 12.84 -9.29 4.96
C ASN A 185 11.40 -9.30 4.43
N VAL A 186 11.19 -10.09 3.41
CA VAL A 186 9.88 -10.29 2.80
C VAL A 186 9.29 -11.60 3.30
N PHE A 187 8.08 -11.53 3.84
CA PHE A 187 7.30 -12.69 4.24
C PHE A 187 6.09 -12.79 3.33
N SER A 188 5.90 -13.94 2.73
CA SER A 188 4.77 -14.22 1.84
C SER A 188 4.03 -15.46 2.33
N GLU A 189 2.73 -15.32 2.46
CA GLU A 189 1.82 -16.43 2.73
C GLU A 189 0.83 -16.53 1.57
N THR A 190 0.70 -17.73 1.03
CA THR A 190 -0.33 -18.06 0.01
C THR A 190 -1.29 -19.07 0.63
N LYS A 191 -2.57 -18.76 0.58
CA LYS A 191 -3.65 -19.66 1.02
C LYS A 191 -4.59 -19.95 -0.12
#